data_f97b68b458193b411424253afc79dc95
#
_entry.id   f97b68b458193b411424253afc79dc95
#
_cell.length_a   1.000
_cell.length_b   1.000
_cell.length_c   1.000
_cell.angle_alpha   90.00
_cell.angle_beta   90.00
_cell.angle_gamma   90.00
#
_symmetry.space_group_name_H-M   'P 1'
#
loop_
_entity.id
_entity.type
_entity.pdbx_description
1 polymer ?
#
loop_
_entity_poly.entity_id
_entity_poly.type
_entity_poly.pdbx_seq_one_letter_code
_entity_poly.pdbx_strand_id
1 'polypeptide(L)'
;METGFASYAAWFAARRAGLSRGGLWLAGDEPGRPDPAGFESARLRILICRLSSYDDVEASITHRLLLAVAQAIPGVYADLAFFPSPADAARMKKDGVPLWLATGCKRAPVDFDVVAVSLSVQQEAANLPAALRDSGLTLDFEGRRTAARHPLVILGGHGAASVPFLHGDAAGPGSGGLVDAVCLGDGVAWLRDFLRRLDAHKASNASKQDFLQTLAREVPGTHVPAFYRHEIRDGRLAAIEPRFPDLPLPVEFRQDPLETWLEDYDGAYIPFAAEEAEETLPLSAGCAYRCRFCQTGWMRREFSAAARSDLKKAALRFKAAMANADLNLLASDACSVPGLEAIVDDLAPLFRRVSVKSLSVSSLARKPESIRLLRKLAKHEFTFGVEGVSARLRAYLGKPATAADLVRIAGSLAAGGLRQLKLFFIATGLEEERDFAELDALLKSLRAAVPACRIIASFMPLFHAPFTPLQFAA
;
A
#
# COMPACT_ATOMS: atom_id res chain seq x y z
N MET A 1 1.47 33.60 25.45
CA MET A 1 2.71 32.89 25.05
C MET A 1 2.36 32.17 23.76
N GLU A 2 2.85 32.69 22.63
CA GLU A 2 2.75 32.01 21.33
C GLU A 2 3.56 30.73 21.45
N THR A 3 2.89 29.60 21.56
CA THR A 3 3.51 28.30 21.41
C THR A 3 3.68 28.05 19.91
N GLY A 4 4.71 28.66 19.34
CA GLY A 4 5.13 28.35 17.97
C GLY A 4 5.43 26.84 17.85
N PHE A 5 5.05 26.25 16.75
CA PHE A 5 5.38 24.86 16.44
C PHE A 5 6.90 24.69 16.36
N ALA A 6 7.45 23.63 16.98
CA ALA A 6 8.87 23.35 16.92
C ALA A 6 9.28 22.91 15.49
N SER A 7 10.29 23.54 14.93
CA SER A 7 10.84 23.16 13.63
C SER A 7 12.21 22.50 13.77
N TYR A 8 12.38 21.38 13.10
CA TYR A 8 13.65 20.66 13.02
C TYR A 8 14.47 21.00 11.76
N ALA A 9 14.10 22.09 11.07
CA ALA A 9 14.77 22.53 9.83
C ALA A 9 16.28 22.79 10.03
N ALA A 10 16.66 23.43 11.15
CA ALA A 10 18.08 23.67 11.46
C ALA A 10 18.85 22.36 11.71
N TRP A 11 18.27 21.43 12.44
CA TRP A 11 18.85 20.10 12.65
C TRP A 11 19.03 19.37 11.30
N PHE A 12 17.99 19.38 10.47
CA PHE A 12 18.04 18.78 9.15
C PHE A 12 19.13 19.40 8.27
N ALA A 13 19.23 20.72 8.19
CA ALA A 13 20.25 21.40 7.40
C ALA A 13 21.67 21.00 7.82
N ALA A 14 21.91 20.87 9.14
CA ALA A 14 23.21 20.45 9.69
C ALA A 14 23.53 18.96 9.46
N ARG A 15 22.54 18.11 9.25
CA ARG A 15 22.72 16.64 9.18
C ARG A 15 22.45 16.06 7.78
N ARG A 16 21.88 16.81 6.85
CA ARG A 16 21.42 16.36 5.54
C ARG A 16 22.42 15.46 4.80
N ALA A 17 23.69 15.89 4.74
CA ALA A 17 24.71 15.14 4.01
C ALA A 17 25.02 13.74 4.60
N GLY A 18 24.64 13.49 5.85
CA GLY A 18 24.85 12.20 6.51
C GLY A 18 23.60 11.36 6.69
N LEU A 19 22.44 11.81 6.21
CA LEU A 19 21.19 11.07 6.24
C LEU A 19 21.06 10.17 5.01
N SER A 20 20.52 8.97 5.21
CA SER A 20 20.22 8.06 4.11
C SER A 20 18.99 8.53 3.33
N ARG A 21 18.85 8.06 2.09
CA ARG A 21 17.68 8.33 1.25
C ARG A 21 16.37 7.79 1.84
N GLY A 22 16.44 6.80 2.72
CA GLY A 22 15.27 6.10 3.27
C GLY A 22 14.23 6.98 3.95
N GLY A 23 14.61 8.15 4.50
CA GLY A 23 13.68 9.12 5.09
C GLY A 23 13.07 10.09 4.09
N LEU A 24 13.48 10.05 2.83
CA LEU A 24 13.06 11.00 1.80
C LEU A 24 13.20 12.48 2.21
N TRP A 25 14.39 12.89 2.53
CA TRP A 25 14.65 14.23 3.06
C TRP A 25 14.64 15.28 1.96
N LEU A 26 13.45 15.89 1.72
CA LEU A 26 13.29 16.94 0.71
C LEU A 26 14.10 18.19 1.06
N ALA A 27 14.76 18.75 0.05
CA ALA A 27 15.65 19.88 0.21
C ALA A 27 14.95 21.24 0.15
N GLY A 28 13.94 21.35 -0.69
CA GLY A 28 13.21 22.56 -0.80
C GLY A 28 12.87 23.01 -2.22
N ASP A 29 13.49 22.41 -3.19
CA ASP A 29 13.40 22.73 -4.61
C ASP A 29 12.71 21.63 -5.44
N GLU A 30 12.28 20.54 -4.79
CA GLU A 30 11.62 19.44 -5.47
C GLU A 30 10.20 19.84 -5.95
N PRO A 31 9.86 19.58 -7.22
CA PRO A 31 8.52 19.83 -7.74
C PRO A 31 7.42 19.10 -6.94
N GLY A 32 6.27 19.75 -6.74
CA GLY A 32 5.13 19.15 -6.04
C GLY A 32 5.32 18.94 -4.53
N ARG A 33 6.44 19.37 -3.98
CA ARG A 33 6.66 19.40 -2.54
C ARG A 33 5.61 20.28 -1.86
N PRO A 34 5.10 19.85 -0.68
CA PRO A 34 4.27 20.73 0.14
C PRO A 34 5.03 22.00 0.49
N ASP A 35 4.44 23.18 0.20
CA ASP A 35 5.05 24.45 0.58
C ASP A 35 5.03 24.59 2.12
N PRO A 36 6.20 24.63 2.78
CA PRO A 36 6.24 24.77 4.24
C PRO A 36 5.55 26.00 4.79
N ALA A 37 5.45 27.09 4.01
CA ALA A 37 4.76 28.30 4.39
C ALA A 37 3.24 28.08 4.54
N GLY A 38 2.67 27.13 3.80
CA GLY A 38 1.26 26.75 3.91
C GLY A 38 0.91 26.07 5.24
N PHE A 39 1.91 25.56 5.98
CA PHE A 39 1.66 24.86 7.25
C PHE A 39 1.00 25.76 8.30
N GLU A 40 1.49 26.98 8.47
CA GLU A 40 0.98 27.91 9.52
C GLU A 40 -0.43 28.39 9.20
N SER A 41 -0.73 28.65 7.93
CA SER A 41 -2.03 29.18 7.49
C SER A 41 -3.10 28.11 7.30
N ALA A 42 -2.74 26.83 7.34
CA ALA A 42 -3.68 25.72 7.11
C ALA A 42 -4.73 25.60 8.24
N ARG A 43 -5.99 25.38 7.86
CA ARG A 43 -7.06 25.03 8.81
C ARG A 43 -6.91 23.63 9.36
N LEU A 44 -6.43 22.72 8.53
CA LEU A 44 -6.24 21.30 8.87
C LEU A 44 -4.87 20.80 8.35
N ARG A 45 -4.18 20.04 9.17
CA ARG A 45 -2.84 19.51 8.87
C ARG A 45 -2.85 18.00 8.97
N ILE A 46 -2.40 17.32 7.93
CA ILE A 46 -2.27 15.87 7.90
C ILE A 46 -0.85 15.44 7.57
N LEU A 47 -0.32 14.50 8.35
CA LEU A 47 0.93 13.80 8.08
C LEU A 47 0.64 12.37 7.66
N ILE A 48 1.00 12.01 6.44
CA ILE A 48 0.84 10.68 5.89
C ILE A 48 2.13 9.89 6.15
N CYS A 49 2.05 8.89 7.00
CA CYS A 49 3.20 8.14 7.51
C CYS A 49 3.29 6.74 6.90
N ARG A 50 4.52 6.34 6.56
CA ARG A 50 4.85 4.96 6.21
C ARG A 50 5.61 4.31 7.36
N LEU A 51 5.41 2.99 7.53
CA LEU A 51 6.13 2.16 8.50
C LEU A 51 7.37 1.48 7.90
N SER A 52 7.66 1.77 6.64
CA SER A 52 8.85 1.36 5.90
C SER A 52 9.66 2.59 5.48
N SER A 53 10.91 2.36 5.10
CA SER A 53 11.75 3.40 4.50
C SER A 53 11.20 3.81 3.13
N TYR A 54 11.59 5.00 2.66
CA TYR A 54 11.23 5.43 1.32
C TYR A 54 11.76 4.47 0.24
N ASP A 55 13.00 4.00 0.39
CA ASP A 55 13.61 3.06 -0.57
C ASP A 55 12.81 1.76 -0.73
N ASP A 56 12.16 1.29 0.35
CA ASP A 56 11.32 0.09 0.30
C ASP A 56 9.97 0.33 -0.39
N VAL A 57 9.48 1.56 -0.41
CA VAL A 57 8.12 1.90 -0.86
C VAL A 57 8.08 2.93 -2.00
N GLU A 58 9.21 3.29 -2.58
CA GLU A 58 9.26 4.32 -3.64
C GLU A 58 8.38 3.98 -4.85
N ALA A 59 8.29 2.70 -5.20
CA ALA A 59 7.42 2.22 -6.28
C ALA A 59 5.93 2.19 -5.92
N SER A 60 5.57 2.44 -4.64
CA SER A 60 4.18 2.43 -4.19
C SER A 60 3.48 3.75 -4.54
N ILE A 61 2.35 3.65 -5.20
CA ILE A 61 1.51 4.82 -5.50
C ILE A 61 0.74 5.33 -4.26
N THR A 62 0.57 4.50 -3.22
CA THR A 62 -0.36 4.76 -2.13
C THR A 62 -0.11 6.09 -1.41
N HIS A 63 1.12 6.34 -0.96
CA HIS A 63 1.42 7.58 -0.23
C HIS A 63 1.30 8.82 -1.12
N ARG A 64 1.62 8.70 -2.41
CA ARG A 64 1.46 9.76 -3.40
C ARG A 64 -0.01 10.09 -3.63
N LEU A 65 -0.82 9.05 -3.85
CA LEU A 65 -2.25 9.18 -4.07
C LEU A 65 -2.96 9.82 -2.85
N LEU A 66 -2.63 9.38 -1.64
CA LEU A 66 -3.20 9.95 -0.43
C LEU A 66 -2.77 11.42 -0.22
N LEU A 67 -1.53 11.77 -0.57
CA LEU A 67 -1.04 13.14 -0.52
C LEU A 67 -1.81 14.03 -1.52
N ALA A 68 -1.95 13.58 -2.77
CA ALA A 68 -2.69 14.31 -3.80
C ALA A 68 -4.15 14.57 -3.38
N VAL A 69 -4.83 13.54 -2.86
CA VAL A 69 -6.20 13.66 -2.33
C VAL A 69 -6.30 14.68 -1.21
N ALA A 70 -5.34 14.70 -0.29
CA ALA A 70 -5.35 15.65 0.82
C ALA A 70 -5.06 17.08 0.33
N GLN A 71 -4.11 17.26 -0.57
CA GLN A 71 -3.75 18.56 -1.16
C GLN A 71 -4.87 19.16 -2.03
N ALA A 72 -5.72 18.34 -2.63
CA ALA A 72 -6.87 18.80 -3.40
C ALA A 72 -7.97 19.45 -2.54
N ILE A 73 -7.91 19.34 -1.21
CA ILE A 73 -8.89 19.93 -0.30
C ILE A 73 -8.43 21.34 0.12
N PRO A 74 -9.14 22.41 -0.22
CA PRO A 74 -8.75 23.77 0.13
C PRO A 74 -8.56 23.96 1.64
N GLY A 75 -7.46 24.54 2.06
CA GLY A 75 -7.13 24.80 3.46
C GLY A 75 -6.55 23.61 4.23
N VAL A 76 -6.30 22.48 3.55
CA VAL A 76 -5.59 21.32 4.11
C VAL A 76 -4.11 21.42 3.73
N TYR A 77 -3.24 21.35 4.71
CA TYR A 77 -1.81 21.09 4.53
C TYR A 77 -1.52 19.61 4.69
N ALA A 78 -0.85 19.01 3.73
CA ALA A 78 -0.49 17.62 3.77
C ALA A 78 1.02 17.42 3.54
N ASP A 79 1.64 16.52 4.30
CA ASP A 79 3.05 16.15 4.19
C ASP A 79 3.23 14.65 4.37
N LEU A 80 4.44 14.16 4.08
CA LEU A 80 4.81 12.75 4.19
C LEU A 80 5.83 12.53 5.30
N ALA A 81 5.83 11.33 5.87
CA ALA A 81 6.92 10.84 6.71
C ALA A 81 7.17 9.34 6.44
N PHE A 82 8.45 8.95 6.46
CA PHE A 82 8.87 7.57 6.26
C PHE A 82 9.62 7.06 7.49
N PHE A 83 9.65 5.75 7.66
CA PHE A 83 10.43 5.14 8.72
C PHE A 83 11.92 5.24 8.35
N PRO A 84 12.75 5.89 9.17
CA PRO A 84 14.14 6.11 8.82
C PRO A 84 14.95 4.80 8.89
N SER A 85 16.13 4.80 8.26
CA SER A 85 17.08 3.70 8.41
C SER A 85 17.47 3.52 9.88
N PRO A 86 17.89 2.31 10.32
CA PRO A 86 18.32 2.10 11.71
C PRO A 86 19.42 3.07 12.17
N ALA A 87 20.34 3.45 11.28
CA ALA A 87 21.40 4.41 11.58
C ALA A 87 20.86 5.83 11.78
N ASP A 88 19.92 6.25 10.93
CA ASP A 88 19.28 7.56 11.05
C ASP A 88 18.35 7.62 12.28
N ALA A 89 17.60 6.55 12.54
CA ALA A 89 16.76 6.43 13.72
C ALA A 89 17.57 6.57 15.02
N ALA A 90 18.73 5.91 15.10
CA ALA A 90 19.60 6.03 16.25
C ALA A 90 20.14 7.47 16.42
N ARG A 91 20.48 8.14 15.32
CA ARG A 91 20.93 9.54 15.31
C ARG A 91 19.82 10.49 15.74
N MET A 92 18.62 10.33 15.16
CA MET A 92 17.43 11.14 15.49
C MET A 92 17.10 11.01 16.98
N LYS A 93 17.08 9.79 17.50
CA LYS A 93 16.85 9.52 18.92
C LYS A 93 17.90 10.18 19.82
N LYS A 94 19.18 10.10 19.46
CA LYS A 94 20.26 10.75 20.19
C LYS A 94 20.10 12.27 20.25
N ASP A 95 19.67 12.85 19.13
CA ASP A 95 19.54 14.30 18.97
C ASP A 95 18.14 14.81 19.41
N GLY A 96 17.27 13.98 19.97
CA GLY A 96 15.91 14.33 20.42
C GLY A 96 14.94 14.69 19.29
N VAL A 97 15.16 14.14 18.11
CA VAL A 97 14.31 14.38 16.92
C VAL A 97 13.29 13.26 16.80
N PRO A 98 12.01 13.58 16.50
CA PRO A 98 10.95 12.59 16.29
C PRO A 98 11.30 11.59 15.20
N LEU A 99 10.98 10.32 15.39
CA LEU A 99 11.25 9.25 14.42
C LEU A 99 10.55 9.50 13.09
N TRP A 100 9.28 9.90 13.13
CA TRP A 100 8.59 10.46 11.98
C TRP A 100 8.79 11.97 11.95
N LEU A 101 9.60 12.44 11.05
CA LEU A 101 9.78 13.85 10.79
C LEU A 101 9.19 14.16 9.40
N ALA A 102 8.30 15.13 9.33
CA ALA A 102 7.69 15.56 8.08
C ALA A 102 8.77 15.93 7.04
N THR A 103 8.68 15.34 5.84
CA THR A 103 9.73 15.44 4.81
C THR A 103 9.84 16.85 4.21
N GLY A 104 8.72 17.55 4.10
CA GLY A 104 8.65 18.91 3.56
C GLY A 104 8.90 19.98 4.64
N CYS A 105 8.00 20.10 5.62
CA CYS A 105 8.03 21.19 6.61
C CYS A 105 8.95 20.94 7.81
N LYS A 106 9.52 19.76 7.97
CA LYS A 106 10.40 19.41 9.10
C LYS A 106 9.73 19.61 10.47
N ARG A 107 8.44 19.30 10.58
CA ARG A 107 7.64 19.36 11.81
C ARG A 107 7.44 17.98 12.41
N ALA A 108 7.22 17.94 13.72
CA ALA A 108 6.89 16.72 14.46
C ALA A 108 5.44 16.28 14.20
N PRO A 109 5.10 14.97 14.31
CA PRO A 109 3.72 14.49 14.16
C PRO A 109 2.72 15.16 15.09
N VAL A 110 3.14 15.54 16.30
CA VAL A 110 2.30 16.23 17.30
C VAL A 110 1.82 17.62 16.87
N ASP A 111 2.46 18.20 15.86
CA ASP A 111 2.09 19.50 15.30
C ASP A 111 0.96 19.41 14.26
N PHE A 112 0.58 18.20 13.86
CA PHE A 112 -0.49 17.94 12.91
C PHE A 112 -1.82 17.67 13.63
N ASP A 113 -2.92 17.79 12.89
CA ASP A 113 -4.26 17.42 13.38
C ASP A 113 -4.53 15.93 13.19
N VAL A 114 -3.88 15.34 12.16
CA VAL A 114 -4.04 13.93 11.77
C VAL A 114 -2.68 13.32 11.46
N VAL A 115 -2.44 12.13 12.00
CA VAL A 115 -1.35 11.23 11.58
C VAL A 115 -1.99 10.02 10.91
N ALA A 116 -1.85 9.93 9.58
CA ALA A 116 -2.43 8.90 8.75
C ALA A 116 -1.39 7.83 8.42
N VAL A 117 -1.48 6.68 9.07
CA VAL A 117 -0.53 5.57 8.89
C VAL A 117 -1.01 4.66 7.76
N SER A 118 -0.18 4.48 6.74
CA SER A 118 -0.43 3.53 5.66
C SER A 118 0.36 2.25 5.87
N LEU A 119 -0.34 1.15 6.14
CA LEU A 119 0.20 -0.18 6.38
C LEU A 119 -0.03 -1.07 5.15
N SER A 120 1.04 -1.43 4.45
CA SER A 120 0.96 -2.24 3.23
C SER A 120 1.01 -3.74 3.50
N VAL A 121 1.92 -4.15 4.36
CA VAL A 121 2.11 -5.57 4.75
C VAL A 121 2.11 -5.71 6.26
N GLN A 122 1.66 -6.86 6.77
CA GLN A 122 1.48 -7.07 8.21
C GLN A 122 2.77 -6.90 9.03
N GLN A 123 3.92 -7.28 8.45
CA GLN A 123 5.23 -7.19 9.12
C GLN A 123 5.59 -5.75 9.51
N GLU A 124 5.18 -4.76 8.73
CA GLU A 124 5.38 -3.34 9.04
C GLU A 124 4.70 -2.93 10.36
N ALA A 125 3.65 -3.64 10.76
CA ALA A 125 2.89 -3.32 11.97
C ALA A 125 3.74 -3.39 13.25
N ALA A 126 4.79 -4.22 13.26
CA ALA A 126 5.74 -4.29 14.38
C ALA A 126 6.46 -2.95 14.66
N ASN A 127 6.58 -2.10 13.63
CA ASN A 127 7.21 -0.79 13.77
C ASN A 127 6.28 0.28 14.38
N LEU A 128 4.95 0.06 14.37
CA LEU A 128 3.98 1.09 14.77
C LEU A 128 4.13 1.57 16.22
N PRO A 129 4.27 0.69 17.24
CA PRO A 129 4.40 1.15 18.62
C PRO A 129 5.66 2.03 18.84
N ALA A 130 6.78 1.64 18.23
CA ALA A 130 8.01 2.41 18.29
C ALA A 130 7.88 3.74 17.54
N ALA A 131 7.27 3.72 16.36
CA ALA A 131 7.04 4.92 15.55
C ALA A 131 6.19 5.96 16.29
N LEU A 132 5.10 5.53 16.92
CA LEU A 132 4.24 6.42 17.72
C LEU A 132 5.00 7.00 18.92
N ARG A 133 5.59 6.13 19.76
CA ARG A 133 6.28 6.54 20.99
C ARG A 133 7.46 7.47 20.69
N ASP A 134 8.34 7.05 19.78
CA ASP A 134 9.59 7.78 19.47
C ASP A 134 9.31 9.02 18.57
N SER A 135 8.04 9.25 18.19
CA SER A 135 7.55 10.47 17.56
C SER A 135 6.75 11.38 18.52
N GLY A 136 6.72 11.05 19.81
CA GLY A 136 6.04 11.86 20.84
C GLY A 136 4.53 11.67 20.89
N LEU A 137 4.00 10.59 20.30
CA LEU A 137 2.57 10.28 20.31
C LEU A 137 2.20 9.32 21.43
N THR A 138 1.08 9.58 22.10
CA THR A 138 0.54 8.72 23.15
C THR A 138 -0.01 7.42 22.57
N LEU A 139 0.34 6.29 23.18
CA LEU A 139 -0.01 4.96 22.66
C LEU A 139 -1.45 4.55 22.95
N ASP A 140 -2.05 5.04 24.04
CA ASP A 140 -3.40 4.67 24.42
C ASP A 140 -4.44 5.66 23.87
N PHE A 141 -5.61 5.12 23.57
CA PHE A 141 -6.73 5.91 23.04
C PHE A 141 -7.20 7.00 24.00
N GLU A 142 -7.29 6.67 25.30
CA GLU A 142 -7.83 7.61 26.29
C GLU A 142 -6.91 8.81 26.49
N GLY A 143 -5.60 8.57 26.52
CA GLY A 143 -4.61 9.66 26.56
C GLY A 143 -4.68 10.55 25.31
N ARG A 144 -4.87 9.97 24.12
CA ARG A 144 -5.06 10.76 22.89
C ARG A 144 -6.37 11.53 22.88
N ARG A 145 -7.44 10.94 23.40
CA ARG A 145 -8.78 11.55 23.46
C ARG A 145 -8.82 12.76 24.36
N THR A 146 -8.19 12.69 25.51
CA THR A 146 -8.23 13.73 26.55
C THR A 146 -7.20 14.84 26.33
N ALA A 147 -6.14 14.59 25.58
CA ALA A 147 -5.13 15.59 25.29
C ALA A 147 -5.64 16.65 24.29
N ALA A 148 -5.62 17.91 24.71
CA ALA A 148 -6.20 19.02 23.93
C ALA A 148 -5.58 19.22 22.53
N ARG A 149 -4.33 18.84 22.33
CA ARG A 149 -3.56 19.02 21.07
C ARG A 149 -2.98 17.74 20.50
N HIS A 150 -3.52 16.58 20.85
CA HIS A 150 -3.04 15.33 20.27
C HIS A 150 -3.69 15.09 18.90
N PRO A 151 -2.94 14.72 17.85
CA PRO A 151 -3.53 14.37 16.55
C PRO A 151 -4.41 13.14 16.64
N LEU A 152 -5.39 13.03 15.74
CA LEU A 152 -6.04 11.76 15.47
C LEU A 152 -5.07 10.83 14.74
N VAL A 153 -4.87 9.62 15.26
CA VAL A 153 -4.05 8.59 14.60
C VAL A 153 -4.97 7.65 13.85
N ILE A 154 -4.91 7.69 12.54
CA ILE A 154 -5.71 6.82 11.67
C ILE A 154 -4.83 5.80 10.96
N LEU A 155 -5.36 4.60 10.73
CA LEU A 155 -4.67 3.51 10.06
C LEU A 155 -5.46 3.10 8.81
N GLY A 156 -4.76 2.89 7.71
CA GLY A 156 -5.34 2.33 6.49
C GLY A 156 -4.32 1.47 5.74
N GLY A 157 -4.72 0.99 4.57
CA GLY A 157 -3.90 0.15 3.72
C GLY A 157 -4.26 -1.32 3.80
N HIS A 158 -3.70 -2.10 2.86
CA HIS A 158 -4.06 -3.51 2.68
C HIS A 158 -3.81 -4.38 3.92
N GLY A 159 -2.76 -4.07 4.70
CA GLY A 159 -2.42 -4.77 5.93
C GLY A 159 -3.27 -4.39 7.15
N ALA A 160 -3.99 -3.26 7.12
CA ALA A 160 -4.64 -2.71 8.31
C ALA A 160 -5.66 -3.65 8.96
N ALA A 161 -6.46 -4.34 8.17
CA ALA A 161 -7.46 -5.29 8.67
C ALA A 161 -6.86 -6.58 9.25
N SER A 162 -5.57 -6.84 8.99
CA SER A 162 -4.91 -8.10 9.33
C SER A 162 -4.13 -8.06 10.64
N VAL A 163 -4.22 -6.96 11.38
CA VAL A 163 -3.43 -6.71 12.59
C VAL A 163 -4.32 -6.47 13.82
N PRO A 164 -4.95 -7.53 14.34
CA PRO A 164 -5.94 -7.42 15.41
C PRO A 164 -5.38 -6.82 16.72
N PHE A 165 -4.07 -6.88 16.95
CA PHE A 165 -3.45 -6.26 18.13
C PHE A 165 -3.48 -4.72 18.10
N LEU A 166 -3.80 -4.13 16.97
CA LEU A 166 -4.05 -2.69 16.85
C LEU A 166 -5.50 -2.33 17.25
N HIS A 167 -6.35 -3.34 17.44
CA HIS A 167 -7.76 -3.20 17.69
C HIS A 167 -8.07 -3.55 19.16
N GLY A 168 -8.34 -2.56 19.96
CA GLY A 168 -8.95 -2.75 21.28
C GLY A 168 -7.99 -3.09 22.42
N ASP A 169 -8.50 -3.83 23.37
CA ASP A 169 -7.96 -4.01 24.73
C ASP A 169 -6.69 -4.89 24.81
N ALA A 170 -5.92 -5.01 23.76
CA ALA A 170 -4.68 -5.82 23.76
C ALA A 170 -3.63 -5.33 24.79
N ALA A 171 -3.69 -4.07 25.20
CA ALA A 171 -2.82 -3.50 26.23
C ALA A 171 -3.49 -3.46 27.62
N GLY A 172 -4.67 -4.10 27.78
CA GLY A 172 -5.45 -4.14 29.01
C GLY A 172 -6.83 -3.52 28.88
N PRO A 173 -7.75 -3.79 29.82
CA PRO A 173 -9.11 -3.27 29.78
C PRO A 173 -9.15 -1.74 29.65
N GLY A 174 -9.80 -1.23 28.60
CA GLY A 174 -9.97 0.21 28.38
C GLY A 174 -8.84 0.91 27.65
N SER A 175 -7.78 0.21 27.20
CA SER A 175 -6.65 0.85 26.46
C SER A 175 -7.06 1.39 25.07
N GLY A 176 -8.10 0.85 24.46
CA GLY A 176 -8.72 1.38 23.25
C GLY A 176 -7.89 1.33 21.97
N GLY A 177 -6.76 0.63 21.99
CA GLY A 177 -5.90 0.40 20.82
C GLY A 177 -4.92 1.52 20.51
N LEU A 178 -3.99 1.22 19.59
CA LEU A 178 -2.90 2.10 19.18
C LEU A 178 -3.35 3.20 18.21
N VAL A 179 -4.54 3.08 17.61
CA VAL A 179 -5.05 4.01 16.61
C VAL A 179 -6.48 4.42 16.93
N ASP A 180 -6.88 5.60 16.48
CA ASP A 180 -8.22 6.15 16.79
C ASP A 180 -9.28 5.64 15.81
N ALA A 181 -8.91 5.47 14.53
CA ALA A 181 -9.78 4.89 13.53
C ALA A 181 -9.00 4.08 12.48
N VAL A 182 -9.67 3.09 11.92
CA VAL A 182 -9.12 2.25 10.84
C VAL A 182 -10.01 2.38 9.61
N CYS A 183 -9.40 2.64 8.47
CA CYS A 183 -10.05 2.52 7.16
C CYS A 183 -9.94 1.08 6.68
N LEU A 184 -11.05 0.38 6.59
CA LEU A 184 -11.15 -0.96 6.02
C LEU A 184 -11.59 -0.87 4.55
N GLY A 185 -10.69 -1.21 3.64
CA GLY A 185 -10.92 -1.15 2.19
C GLY A 185 -10.24 0.01 1.49
N ASP A 186 -10.92 0.62 0.54
CA ASP A 186 -10.36 1.66 -0.32
C ASP A 186 -10.23 3.01 0.40
N GLY A 187 -9.00 3.50 0.53
CA GLY A 187 -8.68 4.65 1.38
C GLY A 187 -8.83 6.02 0.71
N VAL A 188 -8.97 6.12 -0.61
CA VAL A 188 -8.93 7.40 -1.35
C VAL A 188 -10.15 8.27 -1.04
N ALA A 189 -11.33 7.78 -1.37
CA ALA A 189 -12.57 8.49 -1.06
C ALA A 189 -12.84 8.52 0.46
N TRP A 190 -12.43 7.49 1.19
CA TRP A 190 -12.50 7.48 2.65
C TRP A 190 -11.71 8.64 3.26
N LEU A 191 -10.47 8.86 2.83
CA LEU A 191 -9.64 9.97 3.33
C LEU A 191 -10.25 11.32 2.99
N ARG A 192 -10.80 11.47 1.78
CA ARG A 192 -11.50 12.70 1.35
C ARG A 192 -12.69 13.00 2.26
N ASP A 193 -13.53 12.00 2.52
CA ASP A 193 -14.70 12.11 3.40
C ASP A 193 -14.27 12.43 4.83
N PHE A 194 -13.25 11.73 5.33
CA PHE A 194 -12.68 11.96 6.66
C PHE A 194 -12.20 13.40 6.83
N LEU A 195 -11.37 13.91 5.93
CA LEU A 195 -10.79 15.25 6.03
C LEU A 195 -11.83 16.34 5.92
N ARG A 196 -12.80 16.23 5.02
CA ARG A 196 -13.91 17.20 4.88
C ARG A 196 -14.77 17.26 6.14
N ARG A 197 -15.08 16.11 6.73
CA ARG A 197 -15.83 16.03 7.98
C ARG A 197 -15.04 16.55 9.16
N LEU A 198 -13.74 16.28 9.22
CA LEU A 198 -12.87 16.80 10.29
C LEU A 198 -12.71 18.32 10.18
N ASP A 199 -12.58 18.88 9.00
CA ASP A 199 -12.52 20.34 8.78
C ASP A 199 -13.83 21.02 9.27
N ALA A 200 -14.99 20.44 8.94
CA ALA A 200 -16.28 20.90 9.44
C ALA A 200 -16.42 20.74 10.97
N HIS A 201 -15.93 19.60 11.50
CA HIS A 201 -15.98 19.34 12.94
C HIS A 201 -15.11 20.32 13.75
N LYS A 202 -13.93 20.70 13.27
CA LYS A 202 -13.05 21.69 13.93
C LYS A 202 -13.73 23.05 14.09
N ALA A 203 -14.71 23.37 13.25
CA ALA A 203 -15.52 24.58 13.39
C ALA A 203 -16.63 24.45 14.44
N SER A 204 -16.87 23.26 14.96
CA SER A 204 -17.85 22.95 16.02
C SER A 204 -17.18 22.82 17.38
N ASN A 205 -17.96 22.89 18.45
CA ASN A 205 -17.49 22.63 19.82
C ASN A 205 -17.62 21.15 20.22
N ALA A 206 -17.85 20.26 19.29
CA ALA A 206 -18.03 18.83 19.55
C ALA A 206 -16.69 18.16 19.92
N SER A 207 -16.76 17.08 20.72
CA SER A 207 -15.58 16.36 21.16
C SER A 207 -14.98 15.46 20.04
N LYS A 208 -13.71 15.05 20.20
CA LYS A 208 -13.10 14.04 19.33
C LYS A 208 -13.93 12.74 19.31
N GLN A 209 -14.52 12.37 20.43
CA GLN A 209 -15.36 11.17 20.53
C GLN A 209 -16.64 11.31 19.70
N ASP A 210 -17.30 12.46 19.70
CA ASP A 210 -18.50 12.71 18.88
C ASP A 210 -18.14 12.63 17.39
N PHE A 211 -16.99 13.18 17.00
CA PHE A 211 -16.48 13.07 15.65
C PHE A 211 -16.29 11.60 15.24
N LEU A 212 -15.60 10.82 16.05
CA LEU A 212 -15.33 9.41 15.77
C LEU A 212 -16.63 8.58 15.72
N GLN A 213 -17.64 8.89 16.59
CA GLN A 213 -18.94 8.21 16.54
C GLN A 213 -19.68 8.52 15.23
N THR A 214 -19.72 9.79 14.82
CA THR A 214 -20.33 10.22 13.56
C THR A 214 -19.61 9.55 12.38
N LEU A 215 -18.28 9.55 12.38
CA LEU A 215 -17.48 8.92 11.36
C LEU A 215 -17.77 7.42 11.22
N ALA A 216 -17.83 6.70 12.35
CA ALA A 216 -18.08 5.25 12.37
C ALA A 216 -19.48 4.88 11.87
N ARG A 217 -20.48 5.75 12.08
CA ARG A 217 -21.87 5.53 11.63
C ARG A 217 -22.08 5.87 10.16
N GLU A 218 -21.46 6.95 9.70
CA GLU A 218 -21.80 7.57 8.42
C GLU A 218 -20.82 7.30 7.28
N VAL A 219 -19.56 6.94 7.61
CA VAL A 219 -18.53 6.70 6.60
C VAL A 219 -18.25 5.21 6.48
N PRO A 220 -18.70 4.57 5.39
CA PRO A 220 -18.48 3.13 5.18
C PRO A 220 -17.00 2.75 5.27
N GLY A 221 -16.72 1.58 5.81
CA GLY A 221 -15.36 1.09 6.02
C GLY A 221 -14.65 1.68 7.23
N THR A 222 -15.34 2.46 8.07
CA THR A 222 -14.73 3.01 9.27
C THR A 222 -14.89 2.06 10.46
N HIS A 223 -13.76 1.66 11.02
CA HIS A 223 -13.72 0.94 12.30
C HIS A 223 -12.99 1.79 13.35
N VAL A 224 -13.64 2.05 14.49
CA VAL A 224 -13.04 2.73 15.63
C VAL A 224 -12.81 1.68 16.72
N PRO A 225 -11.57 1.20 16.93
CA PRO A 225 -11.30 0.05 17.78
C PRO A 225 -11.85 0.19 19.20
N ALA A 226 -11.73 1.38 19.80
CA ALA A 226 -12.21 1.68 21.15
C ALA A 226 -13.74 1.56 21.33
N PHE A 227 -14.49 1.50 20.23
CA PHE A 227 -15.96 1.42 20.29
C PHE A 227 -16.51 0.00 20.26
N TYR A 228 -15.63 -1.00 20.24
CA TYR A 228 -16.00 -2.41 20.27
C TYR A 228 -15.35 -3.09 21.47
N ARG A 229 -16.11 -3.96 22.13
CA ARG A 229 -15.61 -4.82 23.20
C ARG A 229 -15.41 -6.23 22.65
N HIS A 230 -14.23 -6.78 22.88
CA HIS A 230 -13.90 -8.15 22.53
C HIS A 230 -14.07 -9.03 23.77
N GLU A 231 -14.92 -10.03 23.70
CA GLU A 231 -15.06 -11.03 24.74
C GLU A 231 -14.17 -12.22 24.41
N ILE A 232 -13.20 -12.50 25.30
CA ILE A 232 -12.30 -13.64 25.17
C ILE A 232 -12.71 -14.70 26.20
N ARG A 233 -13.01 -15.92 25.74
CA ARG A 233 -13.26 -17.10 26.56
C ARG A 233 -12.28 -18.20 26.18
N ASP A 234 -11.60 -18.78 27.18
CA ASP A 234 -10.62 -19.85 26.96
C ASP A 234 -9.56 -19.52 25.88
N GLY A 235 -9.07 -18.26 25.87
CA GLY A 235 -8.08 -17.78 24.91
C GLY A 235 -8.59 -17.61 23.46
N ARG A 236 -9.92 -17.67 23.25
CA ARG A 236 -10.56 -17.49 21.95
C ARG A 236 -11.50 -16.30 21.97
N LEU A 237 -11.59 -15.59 20.85
CA LEU A 237 -12.60 -14.57 20.66
C LEU A 237 -14.00 -15.22 20.64
N ALA A 238 -14.81 -14.95 21.68
CA ALA A 238 -16.16 -15.47 21.83
C ALA A 238 -17.22 -14.53 21.24
N ALA A 239 -17.05 -13.22 21.43
CA ALA A 239 -17.97 -12.21 20.89
C ALA A 239 -17.26 -10.87 20.65
N ILE A 240 -17.84 -10.08 19.76
CA ILE A 240 -17.52 -8.66 19.56
C ILE A 240 -18.83 -7.90 19.77
N GLU A 241 -18.81 -6.89 20.63
CA GLU A 241 -20.00 -6.08 20.93
C GLU A 241 -19.71 -4.59 20.73
N PRO A 242 -20.58 -3.85 20.02
CA PRO A 242 -20.45 -2.40 19.95
C PRO A 242 -20.76 -1.78 21.31
N ARG A 243 -19.98 -0.78 21.71
CA ARG A 243 -20.18 -0.01 22.96
C ARG A 243 -21.27 1.04 22.85
N PHE A 244 -21.63 1.40 21.62
CA PHE A 244 -22.69 2.37 21.34
C PHE A 244 -23.72 1.74 20.42
N PRO A 245 -25.02 2.01 20.62
CA PRO A 245 -26.05 1.59 19.69
C PRO A 245 -25.76 2.19 18.29
N ASP A 246 -26.26 1.55 17.26
CA ASP A 246 -26.16 1.99 15.85
C ASP A 246 -24.74 1.97 15.22
N LEU A 247 -23.76 1.40 15.91
CA LEU A 247 -22.47 1.10 15.25
C LEU A 247 -22.57 -0.14 14.39
N PRO A 248 -21.95 -0.14 13.19
CA PRO A 248 -22.02 -1.29 12.29
C PRO A 248 -21.29 -2.50 12.87
N LEU A 249 -21.95 -3.68 12.79
CA LEU A 249 -21.34 -4.97 13.11
C LEU A 249 -21.97 -6.04 12.21
N PRO A 250 -21.20 -6.62 11.27
CA PRO A 250 -19.80 -6.35 10.97
C PRO A 250 -19.55 -4.98 10.32
N VAL A 251 -18.32 -4.48 10.44
CA VAL A 251 -17.86 -3.35 9.63
C VAL A 251 -17.47 -3.87 8.25
N GLU A 252 -18.16 -3.43 7.21
CA GLU A 252 -17.91 -3.87 5.84
C GLU A 252 -16.70 -3.15 5.22
N PHE A 253 -15.99 -3.85 4.33
CA PHE A 253 -14.92 -3.24 3.55
C PHE A 253 -15.50 -2.25 2.53
N ARG A 254 -15.00 -1.02 2.55
CA ARG A 254 -15.31 -0.03 1.53
C ARG A 254 -14.68 -0.44 0.19
N GLN A 255 -15.47 -0.36 -0.88
CA GLN A 255 -15.01 -0.60 -2.25
C GLN A 255 -15.48 0.56 -3.13
N ASP A 256 -14.52 1.37 -3.57
CA ASP A 256 -14.78 2.52 -4.44
C ASP A 256 -14.47 2.17 -5.91
N PRO A 257 -15.12 2.81 -6.89
CA PRO A 257 -14.73 2.70 -8.29
C PRO A 257 -13.28 3.13 -8.50
N LEU A 258 -12.57 2.45 -9.41
CA LEU A 258 -11.15 2.76 -9.65
C LEU A 258 -10.93 4.19 -10.16
N GLU A 259 -11.90 4.73 -10.90
CA GLU A 259 -11.90 6.10 -11.42
C GLU A 259 -11.75 7.13 -10.30
N THR A 260 -12.35 6.87 -9.13
CA THR A 260 -12.25 7.71 -7.93
C THR A 260 -10.81 7.86 -7.45
N TRP A 261 -9.96 6.87 -7.68
CA TRP A 261 -8.54 6.94 -7.31
C TRP A 261 -7.74 7.86 -8.20
N LEU A 262 -8.22 8.08 -9.43
CA LEU A 262 -7.51 8.86 -10.45
C LEU A 262 -8.00 10.31 -10.53
N GLU A 263 -9.10 10.67 -9.86
CA GLU A 263 -9.70 12.00 -9.97
C GLU A 263 -8.77 13.13 -9.51
N ASP A 264 -8.13 12.98 -8.36
CA ASP A 264 -7.27 13.99 -7.76
C ASP A 264 -5.77 13.72 -7.99
N TYR A 265 -5.42 12.56 -8.61
CA TYR A 265 -4.05 12.15 -8.81
C TYR A 265 -3.56 12.53 -10.21
N ASP A 266 -2.68 13.49 -10.28
CA ASP A 266 -2.08 13.95 -11.53
C ASP A 266 -0.64 13.45 -11.75
N GLY A 267 -0.12 12.68 -10.84
CA GLY A 267 1.21 12.08 -10.92
C GLY A 267 2.36 13.03 -10.63
N ALA A 268 2.05 14.28 -10.32
CA ALA A 268 3.04 15.33 -10.41
C ALA A 268 3.97 15.46 -9.23
N TYR A 269 3.75 14.74 -8.12
CA TYR A 269 4.21 15.50 -7.01
C TYR A 269 5.44 14.98 -6.33
N ILE A 270 6.10 14.00 -6.79
CA ILE A 270 7.46 13.73 -6.31
C ILE A 270 8.34 13.05 -7.38
N PRO A 271 9.01 13.79 -8.24
CA PRO A 271 10.17 13.26 -8.93
C PRO A 271 11.35 13.33 -7.96
N PHE A 272 11.67 12.23 -7.31
CA PHE A 272 12.82 12.17 -6.40
C PHE A 272 14.16 12.10 -7.10
N ALA A 273 14.15 11.66 -8.34
CA ALA A 273 15.21 11.83 -9.30
C ALA A 273 14.50 12.08 -10.62
N ALA A 274 14.56 13.29 -11.15
CA ALA A 274 13.92 13.66 -12.40
C ALA A 274 14.34 12.76 -13.59
N GLU A 275 15.47 12.08 -13.45
CA GLU A 275 16.06 11.22 -14.46
C GLU A 275 15.56 9.77 -14.40
N GLU A 276 15.06 9.32 -13.24
CA GLU A 276 14.61 7.94 -12.98
C GLU A 276 13.12 7.83 -12.60
N ALA A 277 12.35 8.90 -12.73
CA ALA A 277 10.97 8.92 -12.34
C ALA A 277 10.14 7.88 -13.10
N GLU A 278 9.68 6.86 -12.39
CA GLU A 278 8.69 5.90 -12.86
C GLU A 278 7.34 6.26 -12.21
N GLU A 279 6.35 6.61 -13.02
CA GLU A 279 4.99 6.80 -12.53
C GLU A 279 4.19 5.52 -12.67
N THR A 280 3.24 5.31 -11.78
CA THR A 280 2.42 4.10 -11.76
C THR A 280 0.96 4.42 -12.03
N LEU A 281 0.40 3.84 -13.09
CA LEU A 281 -1.00 3.95 -13.45
C LEU A 281 -1.73 2.65 -13.08
N PRO A 282 -2.67 2.67 -12.12
CA PRO A 282 -3.47 1.50 -11.78
C PRO A 282 -4.49 1.23 -12.89
N LEU A 283 -4.44 0.02 -13.46
CA LEU A 283 -5.37 -0.43 -14.51
C LEU A 283 -6.62 -1.08 -13.94
N SER A 284 -6.49 -1.69 -12.75
CA SER A 284 -7.57 -2.45 -12.12
C SER A 284 -7.44 -2.43 -10.61
N ALA A 285 -8.56 -2.66 -9.95
CA ALA A 285 -8.65 -2.92 -8.53
C ALA A 285 -9.19 -4.35 -8.28
N GLY A 286 -8.74 -4.98 -7.18
CA GLY A 286 -9.03 -6.40 -6.93
C GLY A 286 -8.23 -7.34 -7.83
N CYS A 287 -8.64 -8.60 -7.88
CA CYS A 287 -8.01 -9.63 -8.71
C CYS A 287 -9.07 -10.55 -9.30
N ALA A 288 -8.93 -10.89 -10.59
CA ALA A 288 -9.81 -11.84 -11.27
C ALA A 288 -9.64 -13.29 -10.77
N TYR A 289 -8.57 -13.56 -10.00
CA TYR A 289 -8.29 -14.86 -9.39
C TYR A 289 -8.60 -14.87 -7.90
N ARG A 290 -8.97 -16.04 -7.41
CA ARG A 290 -9.22 -16.31 -5.99
C ARG A 290 -8.24 -17.36 -5.47
N CYS A 291 -6.92 -17.08 -5.59
CA CYS A 291 -5.90 -17.93 -4.97
C CYS A 291 -6.16 -18.02 -3.47
N ARG A 292 -6.13 -19.25 -2.92
CA ARG A 292 -6.63 -19.51 -1.55
C ARG A 292 -5.76 -18.90 -0.44
N PHE A 293 -4.56 -18.45 -0.77
CA PHE A 293 -3.60 -17.80 0.14
C PHE A 293 -3.56 -16.26 0.02
N CYS A 294 -4.16 -15.67 -1.03
CA CYS A 294 -3.95 -14.27 -1.39
C CYS A 294 -5.12 -13.39 -0.97
N GLN A 295 -4.89 -12.43 -0.08
CA GLN A 295 -5.91 -11.51 0.42
C GLN A 295 -6.60 -10.68 -0.67
N THR A 296 -5.86 -10.28 -1.70
CA THR A 296 -6.38 -9.37 -2.74
C THR A 296 -7.66 -9.88 -3.39
N GLY A 297 -7.74 -11.19 -3.65
CA GLY A 297 -8.92 -11.79 -4.29
C GLY A 297 -10.11 -12.04 -3.33
N TRP A 298 -9.93 -11.86 -2.02
CA TRP A 298 -10.93 -12.16 -1.00
C TRP A 298 -11.41 -10.92 -0.25
N MET A 299 -10.50 -9.98 0.07
CA MET A 299 -10.84 -8.72 0.72
C MET A 299 -11.57 -7.77 -0.24
N ARG A 300 -11.09 -7.67 -1.48
CA ARG A 300 -11.80 -6.96 -2.55
C ARG A 300 -12.47 -7.98 -3.47
N ARG A 301 -13.76 -8.20 -3.28
CA ARG A 301 -14.53 -9.27 -3.93
C ARG A 301 -14.73 -9.07 -5.42
N GLU A 302 -14.77 -7.82 -5.88
CA GLU A 302 -15.01 -7.48 -7.27
C GLU A 302 -13.73 -7.03 -7.97
N PHE A 303 -13.40 -7.72 -9.04
CA PHE A 303 -12.40 -7.24 -9.98
C PHE A 303 -13.04 -6.15 -10.84
N SER A 304 -12.47 -4.96 -10.82
CA SER A 304 -12.87 -3.85 -11.69
C SER A 304 -11.67 -3.31 -12.45
N ALA A 305 -11.87 -2.99 -13.73
CA ALA A 305 -10.84 -2.35 -14.56
C ALA A 305 -11.33 -0.96 -14.96
N ALA A 306 -10.41 0.03 -14.92
CA ALA A 306 -10.72 1.38 -15.38
C ALA A 306 -11.01 1.40 -16.88
N ALA A 307 -11.88 2.30 -17.29
CA ALA A 307 -12.16 2.50 -18.72
C ALA A 307 -10.89 3.04 -19.44
N ARG A 308 -10.66 2.56 -20.66
CA ARG A 308 -9.52 2.99 -21.49
C ARG A 308 -9.42 4.51 -21.64
N SER A 309 -10.59 5.19 -21.77
CA SER A 309 -10.67 6.64 -21.85
C SER A 309 -10.14 7.35 -20.60
N ASP A 310 -10.43 6.82 -19.42
CA ASP A 310 -10.02 7.44 -18.15
C ASP A 310 -8.54 7.16 -17.85
N LEU A 311 -8.05 5.99 -18.21
CA LEU A 311 -6.61 5.68 -18.18
C LEU A 311 -5.83 6.63 -19.08
N LYS A 312 -6.33 6.91 -20.30
CA LYS A 312 -5.68 7.86 -21.21
C LYS A 312 -5.71 9.29 -20.66
N LYS A 313 -6.81 9.75 -20.07
CA LYS A 313 -6.89 11.06 -19.41
C LYS A 313 -5.89 11.17 -18.26
N ALA A 314 -5.81 10.18 -17.39
CA ALA A 314 -4.85 10.15 -16.29
C ALA A 314 -3.40 10.16 -16.82
N ALA A 315 -3.09 9.36 -17.83
CA ALA A 315 -1.78 9.31 -18.45
C ALA A 315 -1.36 10.65 -19.08
N LEU A 316 -2.27 11.38 -19.69
CA LEU A 316 -2.00 12.72 -20.24
C LEU A 316 -1.68 13.74 -19.14
N ARG A 317 -2.38 13.67 -17.97
CA ARG A 317 -2.03 14.49 -16.81
C ARG A 317 -0.63 14.14 -16.29
N PHE A 318 -0.30 12.85 -16.16
CA PHE A 318 1.04 12.40 -15.77
C PHE A 318 2.11 12.93 -16.73
N LYS A 319 1.85 12.84 -18.04
CA LYS A 319 2.77 13.35 -19.07
C LYS A 319 2.98 14.85 -18.98
N ALA A 320 1.93 15.61 -18.71
CA ALA A 320 2.03 17.07 -18.53
C ALA A 320 2.86 17.45 -17.30
N ALA A 321 2.74 16.66 -16.25
CA ALA A 321 3.43 16.90 -14.98
C ALA A 321 4.90 16.39 -15.00
N MET A 322 5.18 15.30 -15.73
CA MET A 322 6.46 14.57 -15.71
C MET A 322 6.97 14.35 -17.12
N ALA A 323 7.61 15.35 -17.71
CA ALA A 323 7.96 15.40 -19.12
C ALA A 323 8.68 14.15 -19.70
N ASN A 324 9.47 13.42 -18.91
CA ASN A 324 10.29 12.27 -19.36
C ASN A 324 10.11 11.01 -18.50
N ALA A 325 8.95 10.83 -17.88
CA ALA A 325 8.72 9.70 -17.01
C ALA A 325 8.60 8.37 -17.77
N ASP A 326 9.00 7.29 -17.12
CA ASP A 326 8.59 5.93 -17.42
C ASP A 326 7.21 5.67 -16.82
N LEU A 327 6.38 4.90 -17.50
CA LEU A 327 5.05 4.53 -16.99
C LEU A 327 5.00 3.04 -16.66
N ASN A 328 4.63 2.74 -15.40
CA ASN A 328 4.37 1.39 -14.94
C ASN A 328 2.85 1.15 -14.90
N LEU A 329 2.37 0.18 -15.64
CA LEU A 329 0.97 -0.25 -15.63
C LEU A 329 0.76 -1.29 -14.53
N LEU A 330 -0.01 -0.91 -13.51
CA LEU A 330 -0.23 -1.73 -12.30
C LEU A 330 -1.59 -2.43 -12.33
N ALA A 331 -1.57 -3.73 -12.18
CA ALA A 331 -2.75 -4.56 -11.92
C ALA A 331 -2.33 -5.78 -11.09
N SER A 332 -3.26 -6.47 -10.44
CA SER A 332 -2.95 -7.76 -9.79
C SER A 332 -2.61 -8.84 -10.82
N ASP A 333 -3.21 -8.75 -12.00
CA ASP A 333 -2.87 -9.52 -13.21
C ASP A 333 -3.21 -8.67 -14.43
N ALA A 334 -2.21 -8.10 -15.07
CA ALA A 334 -2.42 -7.18 -16.17
C ALA A 334 -3.13 -7.82 -17.38
N CYS A 335 -2.88 -9.10 -17.66
CA CYS A 335 -3.54 -9.81 -18.76
C CYS A 335 -5.03 -10.05 -18.53
N SER A 336 -5.53 -9.87 -17.30
CA SER A 336 -6.98 -9.91 -17.02
C SER A 336 -7.70 -8.61 -17.39
N VAL A 337 -6.95 -7.51 -17.58
CA VAL A 337 -7.53 -6.21 -17.96
C VAL A 337 -8.04 -6.28 -19.41
N PRO A 338 -9.33 -5.94 -19.66
CA PRO A 338 -9.87 -5.91 -21.01
C PRO A 338 -9.14 -4.87 -21.88
N GLY A 339 -8.83 -5.26 -23.12
CA GLY A 339 -8.22 -4.35 -24.08
C GLY A 339 -6.81 -3.87 -23.74
N LEU A 340 -6.05 -4.61 -22.92
CA LEU A 340 -4.68 -4.23 -22.50
C LEU A 340 -3.78 -3.80 -23.66
N GLU A 341 -3.84 -4.50 -24.82
CA GLU A 341 -3.03 -4.14 -25.99
C GLU A 341 -3.36 -2.74 -26.50
N ALA A 342 -4.65 -2.43 -26.64
CA ALA A 342 -5.11 -1.12 -27.06
C ALA A 342 -4.77 -0.01 -26.06
N ILE A 343 -4.81 -0.32 -24.76
CA ILE A 343 -4.36 0.60 -23.69
C ILE A 343 -2.88 0.90 -23.85
N VAL A 344 -2.05 -0.12 -24.04
CA VAL A 344 -0.60 0.05 -24.22
C VAL A 344 -0.30 0.83 -25.52
N ASP A 345 -1.02 0.57 -26.61
CA ASP A 345 -0.84 1.30 -27.88
C ASP A 345 -1.18 2.79 -27.75
N ASP A 346 -2.17 3.15 -26.92
CA ASP A 346 -2.48 4.55 -26.61
C ASP A 346 -1.40 5.23 -25.76
N LEU A 347 -0.79 4.48 -24.84
CA LEU A 347 0.09 5.04 -23.82
C LEU A 347 1.57 5.01 -24.22
N ALA A 348 2.02 4.03 -24.99
CA ALA A 348 3.40 3.89 -25.37
C ALA A 348 4.01 5.12 -26.07
N PRO A 349 3.28 5.86 -26.94
CA PRO A 349 3.81 7.08 -27.55
C PRO A 349 3.96 8.26 -26.59
N LEU A 350 3.32 8.21 -25.42
CA LEU A 350 3.29 9.33 -24.47
C LEU A 350 4.51 9.33 -23.53
N PHE A 351 5.14 8.18 -23.30
CA PHE A 351 6.18 8.00 -22.29
C PHE A 351 7.47 7.46 -22.91
N ARG A 352 8.59 7.67 -22.24
CA ARG A 352 9.89 7.13 -22.64
C ARG A 352 9.86 5.59 -22.70
N ARG A 353 9.22 4.98 -21.70
CA ARG A 353 9.01 3.53 -21.58
C ARG A 353 7.67 3.25 -20.90
N VAL A 354 6.97 2.24 -21.38
CA VAL A 354 5.80 1.68 -20.72
C VAL A 354 6.14 0.26 -20.26
N SER A 355 5.96 -0.03 -18.99
CA SER A 355 6.18 -1.35 -18.41
C SER A 355 4.88 -1.96 -17.90
N VAL A 356 4.77 -3.28 -18.02
CA VAL A 356 3.64 -4.07 -17.48
C VAL A 356 4.21 -5.03 -16.45
N LYS A 357 3.74 -4.90 -15.22
CA LYS A 357 4.10 -5.78 -14.11
C LYS A 357 2.93 -6.68 -13.73
N SER A 358 3.19 -7.71 -12.92
CA SER A 358 2.16 -8.65 -12.41
C SER A 358 1.44 -9.42 -13.52
N LEU A 359 2.10 -10.44 -14.00
CA LEU A 359 1.60 -11.33 -15.05
C LEU A 359 1.34 -12.72 -14.47
N SER A 360 0.22 -13.33 -14.84
CA SER A 360 -0.12 -14.69 -14.45
C SER A 360 0.15 -15.66 -15.61
N VAL A 361 0.76 -16.81 -15.29
CA VAL A 361 0.92 -17.93 -16.25
C VAL A 361 -0.42 -18.33 -16.83
N SER A 362 -1.45 -18.44 -15.98
CA SER A 362 -2.80 -18.83 -16.41
C SER A 362 -3.44 -17.86 -17.38
N SER A 363 -3.22 -16.55 -17.22
CA SER A 363 -3.73 -15.55 -18.15
C SER A 363 -2.99 -15.57 -19.48
N LEU A 364 -1.67 -15.68 -19.45
CA LEU A 364 -0.85 -15.80 -20.66
C LEU A 364 -1.15 -17.08 -21.43
N ALA A 365 -1.48 -18.18 -20.74
CA ALA A 365 -1.91 -19.41 -21.36
C ALA A 365 -3.20 -19.28 -22.16
N ARG A 366 -4.15 -18.50 -21.62
CA ARG A 366 -5.46 -18.25 -22.24
C ARG A 366 -5.44 -17.13 -23.30
N LYS A 367 -4.47 -16.21 -23.22
CA LYS A 367 -4.35 -15.03 -24.09
C LYS A 367 -2.97 -14.96 -24.74
N PRO A 368 -2.70 -15.80 -25.76
CA PRO A 368 -1.39 -15.81 -26.44
C PRO A 368 -1.00 -14.47 -27.08
N GLU A 369 -1.98 -13.63 -27.43
CA GLU A 369 -1.77 -12.27 -27.93
C GLU A 369 -1.01 -11.41 -26.94
N SER A 370 -1.20 -11.60 -25.64
CA SER A 370 -0.47 -10.87 -24.61
C SER A 370 1.05 -11.15 -24.65
N ILE A 371 1.48 -12.32 -25.13
CA ILE A 371 2.91 -12.61 -25.31
C ILE A 371 3.49 -11.73 -26.42
N ARG A 372 2.75 -11.46 -27.51
CA ARG A 372 3.18 -10.55 -28.57
C ARG A 372 3.35 -9.13 -28.04
N LEU A 373 2.40 -8.68 -27.21
CA LEU A 373 2.48 -7.38 -26.55
C LEU A 373 3.73 -7.26 -25.67
N LEU A 374 4.03 -8.28 -24.86
CA LEU A 374 5.21 -8.27 -23.99
C LEU A 374 6.53 -8.22 -24.77
N ARG A 375 6.59 -8.85 -25.95
CA ARG A 375 7.73 -8.74 -26.86
C ARG A 375 7.86 -7.33 -27.45
N LYS A 376 6.74 -6.71 -27.85
CA LYS A 376 6.70 -5.33 -28.34
C LYS A 376 7.23 -4.33 -27.31
N LEU A 377 6.98 -4.59 -26.02
CA LEU A 377 7.50 -3.79 -24.90
C LEU A 377 8.97 -4.08 -24.56
N ALA A 378 9.67 -4.90 -25.36
CA ALA A 378 11.07 -5.28 -25.16
C ALA A 378 11.38 -5.76 -23.73
N LYS A 379 10.44 -6.49 -23.11
CA LYS A 379 10.62 -7.03 -21.76
C LYS A 379 11.39 -8.34 -21.84
N HIS A 380 12.55 -8.39 -21.16
CA HIS A 380 13.47 -9.52 -21.20
C HIS A 380 13.55 -10.30 -19.88
N GLU A 381 12.97 -9.77 -18.81
CA GLU A 381 12.95 -10.38 -17.48
C GLU A 381 11.52 -10.56 -17.00
N PHE A 382 11.20 -11.77 -16.61
CA PHE A 382 9.87 -12.13 -16.17
C PHE A 382 9.89 -12.77 -14.79
N THR A 383 8.85 -12.46 -14.02
CA THR A 383 8.60 -13.06 -12.72
C THR A 383 7.21 -13.66 -12.72
N PHE A 384 7.10 -14.94 -12.37
CA PHE A 384 5.82 -15.64 -12.26
C PHE A 384 5.64 -16.27 -10.90
N GLY A 385 4.45 -16.09 -10.32
CA GLY A 385 3.99 -16.87 -9.19
C GLY A 385 3.47 -18.23 -9.68
N VAL A 386 4.29 -19.27 -9.59
CA VAL A 386 3.90 -20.67 -9.83
C VAL A 386 3.22 -21.24 -8.60
N GLU A 387 3.69 -20.81 -7.43
CA GLU A 387 3.25 -21.06 -6.06
C GLU A 387 3.44 -22.49 -5.60
N GLY A 388 2.76 -23.50 -6.18
CA GLY A 388 2.94 -24.90 -5.82
C GLY A 388 4.02 -25.59 -6.65
N VAL A 389 4.91 -26.33 -5.99
CA VAL A 389 6.00 -27.08 -6.64
C VAL A 389 5.47 -28.24 -7.52
N SER A 390 4.27 -28.75 -7.22
CA SER A 390 3.60 -29.81 -7.97
C SER A 390 2.20 -29.40 -8.42
N ALA A 391 1.59 -30.17 -9.31
CA ALA A 391 0.20 -29.99 -9.74
C ALA A 391 -0.78 -30.06 -8.55
N ARG A 392 -0.56 -31.00 -7.64
CA ARG A 392 -1.35 -31.17 -6.41
C ARG A 392 -1.30 -29.91 -5.54
N LEU A 393 -0.12 -29.35 -5.30
CA LEU A 393 0.04 -28.16 -4.45
C LEU A 393 -0.44 -26.89 -5.14
N ARG A 394 -0.31 -26.76 -6.47
CA ARG A 394 -0.95 -25.68 -7.22
C ARG A 394 -2.48 -25.73 -7.09
N ALA A 395 -3.07 -26.92 -7.18
CA ALA A 395 -4.51 -27.09 -6.96
C ALA A 395 -4.93 -26.75 -5.51
N TYR A 396 -4.15 -27.18 -4.51
CA TYR A 396 -4.36 -26.84 -3.11
C TYR A 396 -4.36 -25.31 -2.87
N LEU A 397 -3.42 -24.62 -3.48
CA LEU A 397 -3.29 -23.16 -3.40
C LEU A 397 -4.31 -22.38 -4.28
N GLY A 398 -5.10 -23.08 -5.10
CA GLY A 398 -6.03 -22.47 -6.03
C GLY A 398 -5.35 -21.74 -7.19
N LYS A 399 -4.17 -22.24 -7.63
CA LYS A 399 -3.38 -21.66 -8.71
C LYS A 399 -3.46 -22.56 -9.96
N PRO A 400 -4.29 -22.22 -10.96
CA PRO A 400 -4.61 -23.12 -12.06
C PRO A 400 -3.53 -23.22 -13.17
N ALA A 401 -2.30 -22.77 -12.91
CA ALA A 401 -1.20 -22.86 -13.86
C ALA A 401 -0.67 -24.28 -14.00
N THR A 402 -0.42 -24.75 -15.23
CA THR A 402 0.22 -26.04 -15.49
C THR A 402 1.71 -25.91 -15.77
N ALA A 403 2.48 -26.97 -15.53
CA ALA A 403 3.89 -27.03 -15.89
C ALA A 403 4.08 -26.86 -17.41
N ALA A 404 3.22 -27.50 -18.20
CA ALA A 404 3.26 -27.41 -19.68
C ALA A 404 2.99 -25.98 -20.16
N ASP A 405 2.05 -25.25 -19.56
CA ASP A 405 1.81 -23.84 -19.90
C ASP A 405 3.03 -22.99 -19.61
N LEU A 406 3.67 -23.17 -18.45
CA LEU A 406 4.86 -22.41 -18.08
C LEU A 406 6.01 -22.64 -19.06
N VAL A 407 6.27 -23.90 -19.43
CA VAL A 407 7.31 -24.26 -20.42
C VAL A 407 7.00 -23.66 -21.79
N ARG A 408 5.76 -23.78 -22.28
CA ARG A 408 5.31 -23.21 -23.54
C ARG A 408 5.44 -21.69 -23.56
N ILE A 409 5.03 -21.01 -22.49
CA ILE A 409 5.14 -19.55 -22.37
C ILE A 409 6.60 -19.12 -22.32
N ALA A 410 7.45 -19.80 -21.55
CA ALA A 410 8.88 -19.49 -21.49
C ALA A 410 9.54 -19.64 -22.88
N GLY A 411 9.28 -20.72 -23.60
CA GLY A 411 9.76 -20.92 -24.98
C GLY A 411 9.26 -19.83 -25.92
N SER A 412 7.99 -19.42 -25.78
CA SER A 412 7.44 -18.32 -26.55
C SER A 412 8.10 -16.99 -26.23
N LEU A 413 8.46 -16.70 -25.00
CA LEU A 413 9.15 -15.49 -24.58
C LEU A 413 10.62 -15.50 -25.00
N ALA A 414 11.26 -16.67 -25.13
CA ALA A 414 12.64 -16.82 -25.59
C ALA A 414 12.84 -16.23 -26.99
N ALA A 415 11.87 -16.38 -27.88
CA ALA A 415 11.89 -15.75 -29.20
C ALA A 415 11.84 -14.21 -29.17
N GLY A 416 11.51 -13.61 -28.03
CA GLY A 416 11.58 -12.17 -27.75
C GLY A 416 12.81 -11.75 -26.93
N GLY A 417 13.80 -12.63 -26.78
CA GLY A 417 15.04 -12.32 -26.06
C GLY A 417 14.95 -12.44 -24.54
N LEU A 418 14.20 -13.41 -24.03
CA LEU A 418 14.12 -13.70 -22.61
C LEU A 418 15.52 -13.96 -22.01
N ARG A 419 15.91 -13.18 -21.02
CA ARG A 419 17.20 -13.26 -20.32
C ARG A 419 17.07 -13.89 -18.95
N GLN A 420 15.99 -13.55 -18.22
CA GLN A 420 15.78 -14.04 -16.86
C GLN A 420 14.32 -14.44 -16.64
N LEU A 421 14.14 -15.57 -15.97
CA LEU A 421 12.87 -16.09 -15.52
C LEU A 421 12.96 -16.38 -14.03
N LYS A 422 12.25 -15.58 -13.22
CA LYS A 422 12.12 -15.78 -11.78
C LYS A 422 10.79 -16.46 -11.47
N LEU A 423 10.83 -17.57 -10.73
CA LEU A 423 9.67 -18.36 -10.33
C LEU A 423 9.53 -18.32 -8.82
N PHE A 424 8.37 -17.86 -8.33
CA PHE A 424 8.05 -17.92 -6.91
C PHE A 424 7.28 -19.20 -6.60
N PHE A 425 7.69 -19.82 -5.50
CA PHE A 425 7.07 -20.98 -4.90
C PHE A 425 6.75 -20.72 -3.43
N ILE A 426 5.66 -21.29 -2.97
CA ILE A 426 5.24 -21.27 -1.57
C ILE A 426 5.56 -22.63 -0.97
N ALA A 427 6.40 -22.65 0.06
CA ALA A 427 6.64 -23.82 0.89
C ALA A 427 5.45 -23.96 1.85
N THR A 428 4.62 -24.96 1.62
CA THR A 428 3.35 -25.15 2.34
C THR A 428 3.50 -25.99 3.61
N GLY A 429 4.60 -26.74 3.73
CA GLY A 429 4.77 -27.78 4.76
C GLY A 429 4.04 -29.10 4.43
N LEU A 430 3.39 -29.16 3.27
CA LEU A 430 2.63 -30.33 2.80
C LEU A 430 3.34 -31.05 1.65
N GLU A 431 4.58 -30.68 1.34
CA GLU A 431 5.39 -31.24 0.27
C GLU A 431 5.79 -32.69 0.60
N GLU A 432 5.66 -33.57 -0.40
CA GLU A 432 6.08 -34.92 -0.39
C GLU A 432 7.21 -35.14 -1.43
N GLU A 433 7.94 -36.25 -1.35
CA GLU A 433 9.05 -36.55 -2.28
C GLU A 433 8.61 -36.50 -3.76
N ARG A 434 7.40 -36.99 -4.06
CA ARG A 434 6.82 -36.92 -5.42
C ARG A 434 6.62 -35.48 -5.92
N ASP A 435 6.35 -34.50 -5.01
CA ASP A 435 6.17 -33.09 -5.38
C ASP A 435 7.52 -32.48 -5.81
N PHE A 436 8.61 -32.85 -5.16
CA PHE A 436 9.95 -32.43 -5.55
C PHE A 436 10.41 -33.08 -6.86
N ALA A 437 9.99 -34.33 -7.13
CA ALA A 437 10.24 -34.97 -8.43
C ALA A 437 9.53 -34.21 -9.58
N GLU A 438 8.30 -33.71 -9.37
CA GLU A 438 7.61 -32.85 -10.35
C GLU A 438 8.33 -31.50 -10.53
N LEU A 439 8.84 -30.88 -9.46
CA LEU A 439 9.62 -29.65 -9.53
C LEU A 439 10.90 -29.86 -10.35
N ASP A 440 11.64 -30.93 -10.10
CA ASP A 440 12.86 -31.27 -10.86
C ASP A 440 12.56 -31.45 -12.35
N ALA A 441 11.49 -32.19 -12.67
CA ALA A 441 11.02 -32.35 -14.05
C ALA A 441 10.65 -31.02 -14.72
N LEU A 442 9.96 -30.13 -14.00
CA LEU A 442 9.64 -28.78 -14.49
C LEU A 442 10.90 -27.97 -14.77
N LEU A 443 11.85 -27.93 -13.85
CA LEU A 443 13.09 -27.16 -14.01
C LEU A 443 13.96 -27.70 -15.17
N LYS A 444 14.04 -29.01 -15.34
CA LYS A 444 14.69 -29.67 -16.49
C LYS A 444 14.03 -29.27 -17.81
N SER A 445 12.69 -29.31 -17.86
CA SER A 445 11.92 -28.95 -19.04
C SER A 445 12.09 -27.47 -19.40
N LEU A 446 12.08 -26.59 -18.41
CA LEU A 446 12.38 -25.17 -18.62
C LEU A 446 13.79 -24.93 -19.10
N ARG A 447 14.79 -25.60 -18.52
CA ARG A 447 16.19 -25.49 -18.96
C ARG A 447 16.35 -25.93 -20.42
N ALA A 448 15.66 -26.99 -20.83
CA ALA A 448 15.68 -27.46 -22.22
C ALA A 448 15.00 -26.46 -23.18
N ALA A 449 13.88 -25.86 -22.76
CA ALA A 449 13.13 -24.89 -23.58
C ALA A 449 13.82 -23.54 -23.71
N VAL A 450 14.57 -23.10 -22.69
CA VAL A 450 15.23 -21.78 -22.64
C VAL A 450 16.68 -21.89 -22.14
N PRO A 451 17.59 -22.54 -22.85
CA PRO A 451 18.93 -22.88 -22.37
C PRO A 451 19.80 -21.67 -22.02
N ALA A 452 19.62 -20.55 -22.71
CA ALA A 452 20.36 -19.29 -22.47
C ALA A 452 19.74 -18.41 -21.35
N CYS A 453 18.57 -18.78 -20.82
CA CYS A 453 17.88 -18.00 -19.81
C CYS A 453 18.39 -18.31 -18.40
N ARG A 454 18.59 -17.26 -17.59
CA ARG A 454 18.82 -17.41 -16.15
C ARG A 454 17.50 -17.76 -15.45
N ILE A 455 17.40 -18.95 -14.89
CA ILE A 455 16.25 -19.38 -14.12
C ILE A 455 16.55 -19.23 -12.62
N ILE A 456 15.68 -18.53 -11.90
CA ILE A 456 15.76 -18.30 -10.45
C ILE A 456 14.51 -18.89 -9.81
N ALA A 457 14.65 -19.90 -8.96
CA ALA A 457 13.58 -20.40 -8.10
C ALA A 457 13.68 -19.73 -6.73
N SER A 458 12.61 -19.10 -6.30
CA SER A 458 12.52 -18.37 -5.02
C SER A 458 11.41 -19.01 -4.17
N PHE A 459 11.76 -19.44 -2.97
CA PHE A 459 10.84 -20.12 -2.06
C PHE A 459 10.52 -19.22 -0.87
N MET A 460 9.22 -19.13 -0.54
CA MET A 460 8.70 -18.37 0.59
C MET A 460 7.81 -19.29 1.42
N PRO A 461 7.85 -19.24 2.75
CA PRO A 461 6.91 -20.00 3.56
C PRO A 461 5.47 -19.52 3.32
N LEU A 462 4.51 -20.47 3.42
CA LEU A 462 3.08 -20.11 3.38
C LEU A 462 2.76 -19.18 4.55
N PHE A 463 2.23 -18.03 4.21
CA PHE A 463 1.67 -17.11 5.19
C PHE A 463 0.15 -17.30 5.26
N HIS A 464 -0.37 -17.65 6.44
CA HIS A 464 -1.79 -17.86 6.70
C HIS A 464 -2.49 -16.50 6.83
N ALA A 465 -2.67 -15.83 5.69
CA ALA A 465 -3.22 -14.48 5.66
C ALA A 465 -4.67 -14.47 6.13
N PRO A 466 -5.06 -13.56 7.02
CA PRO A 466 -6.47 -13.34 7.39
C PRO A 466 -7.34 -13.08 6.17
N PHE A 467 -8.63 -13.39 6.28
CA PHE A 467 -9.65 -13.26 5.20
C PHE A 467 -9.40 -14.16 3.99
N THR A 468 -8.54 -15.15 4.09
CA THR A 468 -8.32 -16.14 3.03
C THR A 468 -8.80 -17.52 3.44
N PRO A 469 -9.13 -18.42 2.49
CA PRO A 469 -9.49 -19.79 2.82
C PRO A 469 -8.44 -20.55 3.61
N LEU A 470 -7.17 -20.18 3.51
CA LEU A 470 -6.06 -20.83 4.21
C LEU A 470 -5.70 -20.18 5.55
N GLN A 471 -6.49 -19.21 6.04
CA GLN A 471 -6.19 -18.51 7.30
C GLN A 471 -6.16 -19.44 8.53
N PHE A 472 -6.85 -20.56 8.48
CA PHE A 472 -6.91 -21.57 9.55
C PHE A 472 -6.32 -22.91 9.14
N ALA A 473 -5.62 -22.99 8.00
CA ALA A 473 -4.96 -24.22 7.59
C ALA A 473 -3.81 -24.52 8.57
N ALA A 474 -3.80 -25.76 9.09
CA ALA A 474 -2.76 -26.25 9.98
C ALA A 474 -1.60 -26.85 9.17
#